data_a971071267ade56fca9c0a7c810657e5
#
_entry.id   a971071267ade56fca9c0a7c810657e5
#
_cell.length_a   1.000
_cell.length_b   1.000
_cell.length_c   1.000
_cell.angle_alpha   90.00
_cell.angle_beta   90.00
_cell.angle_gamma   90.00
#
_symmetry.space_group_name_H-M   'P 1'
#
loop_
_entity.id
_entity.type
_entity.pdbx_description
1 polymer ?
#
loop_
_entity_poly.entity_id
_entity_poly.type
_entity_poly.pdbx_seq_one_letter_code
_entity_poly.pdbx_strand_id
1 'polypeptide(L)'
;MSEPAIVVDRLGRTFTDRGRDIVALRDVSFQVGAGEIVGLLGSNGAGKTTLTKILATLLLPTTGTARIFGHDVTRDLRAVRRTTGVVLGGDRGFYAKLGARDNLRFFAVLAGVGRRGLDARLDAALEEVGLAGAADRAVETYSKGMRQRLHIAIGMIAEPRVLLLDEPTVGLDPVEAERLRGTVAALRDTGVSVLLTSHHLLDIERLAGRVIILADGTLAADLPVDEFARQAGYTATVIVRGTGAPPDAAALASSDIAVGGVDTADGAWTLRLHVRDWNVGSFGLLEKALAHVSVLDVRIEPVRLEDVYSHVAARLAAGSRVGGAR
;
A
#
# COMPACT_ATOMS: atom_id res chain seq x y z
N MET A 1 25.24 -1.43 -11.35
CA MET A 1 24.05 -1.61 -10.50
C MET A 1 23.93 -0.35 -9.65
N SER A 2 22.80 0.32 -9.66
CA SER A 2 22.58 1.51 -8.82
C SER A 2 22.51 1.09 -7.34
N GLU A 3 22.99 1.96 -6.45
CA GLU A 3 22.90 1.76 -5.00
C GLU A 3 21.42 1.60 -4.58
N PRO A 4 21.04 0.59 -3.76
CA PRO A 4 19.67 0.43 -3.31
C PRO A 4 19.26 1.61 -2.42
N ALA A 5 18.00 2.04 -2.56
CA ALA A 5 17.43 3.13 -1.77
C ALA A 5 17.21 2.72 -0.30
N ILE A 6 16.72 1.51 -0.07
CA ILE A 6 16.51 0.94 1.28
C ILE A 6 17.12 -0.45 1.32
N VAL A 7 17.87 -0.74 2.38
CA VAL A 7 18.37 -2.08 2.70
C VAL A 7 17.99 -2.41 4.13
N VAL A 8 17.28 -3.51 4.32
CA VAL A 8 16.91 -4.06 5.64
C VAL A 8 17.56 -5.43 5.76
N ASP A 9 18.31 -5.66 6.82
CA ASP A 9 19.06 -6.89 7.05
C ASP A 9 18.80 -7.43 8.45
N ARG A 10 18.10 -8.57 8.52
CA ARG A 10 17.73 -9.33 9.73
C ARG A 10 17.15 -8.44 10.84
N LEU A 11 16.30 -7.49 10.43
CA LEU A 11 15.73 -6.49 11.32
C LEU A 11 14.71 -7.12 12.26
N GLY A 12 14.89 -6.88 13.56
CA GLY A 12 13.97 -7.32 14.58
C GLY A 12 13.58 -6.19 15.53
N ARG A 13 12.34 -6.23 16.02
CA ARG A 13 11.85 -5.32 17.06
C ARG A 13 10.98 -6.06 18.05
N THR A 14 11.39 -6.03 19.30
CA THR A 14 10.62 -6.52 20.45
C THR A 14 10.26 -5.34 21.37
N PHE A 15 9.01 -5.28 21.78
CA PHE A 15 8.52 -4.37 22.81
C PHE A 15 8.32 -5.16 24.10
N THR A 16 8.63 -4.55 25.24
CA THR A 16 8.31 -5.14 26.55
C THR A 16 7.17 -4.35 27.17
N ASP A 17 6.02 -4.99 27.37
CA ASP A 17 4.86 -4.41 28.04
C ASP A 17 4.52 -5.25 29.28
N ARG A 18 4.55 -4.63 30.46
CA ARG A 18 4.23 -5.25 31.74
C ARG A 18 4.96 -6.58 31.98
N GLY A 19 6.24 -6.65 31.55
CA GLY A 19 7.07 -7.85 31.67
C GLY A 19 6.80 -8.95 30.66
N ARG A 20 6.00 -8.67 29.62
CA ARG A 20 5.78 -9.58 28.48
C ARG A 20 6.44 -9.01 27.24
N ASP A 21 7.16 -9.85 26.54
CA ASP A 21 7.78 -9.50 25.26
C ASP A 21 6.80 -9.70 24.12
N ILE A 22 6.60 -8.62 23.35
CA ILE A 22 5.77 -8.59 22.13
C ILE A 22 6.72 -8.40 20.96
N VAL A 23 6.92 -9.44 20.19
CA VAL A 23 7.76 -9.41 18.98
C VAL A 23 6.94 -8.80 17.85
N ALA A 24 7.31 -7.59 17.43
CA ALA A 24 6.65 -6.88 16.31
C ALA A 24 7.33 -7.13 14.96
N LEU A 25 8.66 -7.38 14.96
CA LEU A 25 9.41 -7.76 13.77
C LEU A 25 10.43 -8.83 14.15
N ARG A 26 10.61 -9.83 13.27
CA ARG A 26 11.53 -10.94 13.46
C ARG A 26 12.26 -11.24 12.17
N ASP A 27 13.56 -11.01 12.14
CA ASP A 27 14.48 -11.40 11.05
C ASP A 27 14.00 -10.94 9.66
N VAL A 28 13.53 -9.69 9.55
CA VAL A 28 13.03 -9.14 8.30
C VAL A 28 14.20 -8.66 7.45
N SER A 29 14.29 -9.15 6.20
CA SER A 29 15.34 -8.76 5.26
C SER A 29 14.76 -8.53 3.87
N PHE A 30 15.01 -7.36 3.29
CA PHE A 30 14.63 -6.99 1.91
C PHE A 30 15.43 -5.76 1.46
N GLN A 31 15.30 -5.43 0.16
CA GLN A 31 15.87 -4.22 -0.41
C GLN A 31 14.84 -3.50 -1.27
N VAL A 32 14.96 -2.17 -1.41
CA VAL A 32 14.20 -1.35 -2.36
C VAL A 32 15.19 -0.65 -3.28
N GLY A 33 14.98 -0.76 -4.57
CA GLY A 33 15.78 -0.11 -5.59
C GLY A 33 15.59 1.42 -5.63
N ALA A 34 16.55 2.14 -6.17
CA ALA A 34 16.41 3.58 -6.41
C ALA A 34 15.31 3.84 -7.46
N GLY A 35 14.38 4.77 -7.17
CA GLY A 35 13.24 5.11 -8.02
C GLY A 35 12.12 4.05 -8.03
N GLU A 36 12.21 3.01 -7.21
CA GLU A 36 11.21 1.96 -7.12
C GLU A 36 10.04 2.36 -6.19
N ILE A 37 8.81 2.05 -6.58
CA ILE A 37 7.64 2.11 -5.69
C ILE A 37 7.30 0.69 -5.25
N VAL A 38 7.46 0.42 -3.96
CA VAL A 38 7.23 -0.89 -3.33
C VAL A 38 6.06 -0.78 -2.36
N GLY A 39 5.12 -1.71 -2.48
CA GLY A 39 4.02 -1.88 -1.54
C GLY A 39 4.39 -2.79 -0.38
N LEU A 40 4.15 -2.35 0.84
CA LEU A 40 4.30 -3.16 2.05
C LEU A 40 2.92 -3.58 2.54
N LEU A 41 2.58 -4.84 2.36
CA LEU A 41 1.28 -5.42 2.64
C LEU A 41 1.34 -6.28 3.91
N GLY A 42 0.21 -6.43 4.58
CA GLY A 42 0.06 -7.28 5.76
C GLY A 42 -1.17 -6.91 6.57
N SER A 43 -1.64 -7.84 7.40
CA SER A 43 -2.75 -7.60 8.32
C SER A 43 -2.42 -6.51 9.36
N ASN A 44 -3.44 -6.06 10.09
CA ASN A 44 -3.21 -5.18 11.24
C ASN A 44 -2.37 -5.93 12.29
N GLY A 45 -1.34 -5.27 12.81
CA GLY A 45 -0.39 -5.89 13.73
C GLY A 45 0.76 -6.66 13.07
N ALA A 46 0.80 -6.82 11.74
CA ALA A 46 1.89 -7.52 11.04
C ALA A 46 3.28 -6.84 11.14
N GLY A 47 3.39 -5.64 11.72
CA GLY A 47 4.66 -4.95 11.91
C GLY A 47 4.93 -3.82 10.90
N LYS A 48 4.04 -3.53 9.95
CA LYS A 48 4.22 -2.50 8.90
C LYS A 48 4.60 -1.12 9.46
N THR A 49 3.78 -0.57 10.34
CA THR A 49 4.03 0.74 10.99
C THR A 49 5.30 0.71 11.86
N THR A 50 5.63 -0.42 12.49
CA THR A 50 6.88 -0.58 13.25
C THR A 50 8.09 -0.47 12.33
N LEU A 51 8.07 -1.17 11.20
CA LEU A 51 9.12 -1.10 10.19
C LEU A 51 9.25 0.33 9.62
N THR A 52 8.14 0.95 9.22
CA THR A 52 8.14 2.33 8.72
C THR A 52 8.73 3.31 9.74
N LYS A 53 8.38 3.18 11.05
CA LYS A 53 8.95 4.02 12.11
C LYS A 53 10.45 3.81 12.31
N ILE A 54 10.96 2.59 12.14
CA ILE A 54 12.41 2.32 12.22
C ILE A 54 13.12 2.99 11.04
N LEU A 55 12.63 2.82 9.82
CA LEU A 55 13.18 3.46 8.63
C LEU A 55 13.13 4.99 8.71
N ALA A 56 12.06 5.54 9.31
CA ALA A 56 11.90 6.97 9.59
C ALA A 56 12.77 7.49 10.75
N THR A 57 13.61 6.66 11.35
CA THR A 57 14.41 7.02 12.55
C THR A 57 13.61 7.42 13.79
N LEU A 58 12.33 7.03 13.85
CA LEU A 58 11.42 7.32 14.97
C LEU A 58 11.41 6.20 16.01
N LEU A 59 11.96 5.05 15.67
CA LEU A 59 12.03 3.87 16.53
C LEU A 59 13.35 3.14 16.30
N LEU A 60 13.99 2.67 17.36
CA LEU A 60 15.21 1.88 17.25
C LEU A 60 14.87 0.39 17.03
N PRO A 61 15.59 -0.34 16.18
CA PRO A 61 15.48 -1.80 16.11
C PRO A 61 16.03 -2.45 17.39
N THR A 62 15.62 -3.67 17.69
CA THR A 62 16.21 -4.50 18.75
C THR A 62 17.41 -5.31 18.23
N THR A 63 17.28 -5.80 16.98
CA THR A 63 18.32 -6.58 16.29
C THR A 63 18.38 -6.19 14.82
N GLY A 64 19.46 -6.58 14.14
CA GLY A 64 19.63 -6.32 12.71
C GLY A 64 19.96 -4.86 12.39
N THR A 65 19.93 -4.51 11.11
CA THR A 65 20.24 -3.16 10.62
C THR A 65 19.28 -2.73 9.51
N ALA A 66 19.12 -1.42 9.35
CA ALA A 66 18.48 -0.84 8.18
C ALA A 66 19.30 0.36 7.69
N ARG A 67 19.34 0.55 6.37
CA ARG A 67 20.06 1.65 5.73
C ARG A 67 19.20 2.30 4.66
N ILE A 68 19.36 3.62 4.51
CA ILE A 68 18.76 4.41 3.44
C ILE A 68 19.89 5.07 2.66
N PHE A 69 20.04 4.72 1.38
CA PHE A 69 21.15 5.12 0.54
C PHE A 69 22.49 4.99 1.31
N GLY A 70 22.78 3.79 1.82
CA GLY A 70 23.98 3.45 2.57
C GLY A 70 24.03 3.97 4.02
N HIS A 71 23.23 4.98 4.40
CA HIS A 71 23.23 5.57 5.75
C HIS A 71 22.44 4.71 6.74
N ASP A 72 23.06 4.35 7.86
CA ASP A 72 22.45 3.55 8.93
C ASP A 72 21.39 4.36 9.69
N VAL A 73 20.17 3.79 9.82
CA VAL A 73 19.02 4.47 10.46
C VAL A 73 19.20 4.71 11.96
N THR A 74 20.22 4.13 12.60
CA THR A 74 20.52 4.30 14.02
C THR A 74 21.73 5.21 14.28
N ARG A 75 22.68 5.25 13.35
CA ARG A 75 23.95 5.98 13.50
C ARG A 75 23.97 7.28 12.72
N ASP A 76 23.39 7.29 11.52
CA ASP A 76 23.48 8.42 10.58
C ASP A 76 22.17 9.22 10.51
N LEU A 77 21.53 9.45 11.65
CA LEU A 77 20.18 10.04 11.77
C LEU A 77 19.98 11.30 10.92
N ARG A 78 20.98 12.21 10.88
CA ARG A 78 20.86 13.45 10.11
C ARG A 78 20.87 13.20 8.61
N ALA A 79 21.71 12.29 8.13
CA ALA A 79 21.79 11.93 6.72
C ALA A 79 20.49 11.23 6.28
N VAL A 80 20.02 10.25 7.06
CA VAL A 80 18.75 9.56 6.81
C VAL A 80 17.58 10.55 6.74
N ARG A 81 17.43 11.45 7.71
CA ARG A 81 16.33 12.43 7.76
C ARG A 81 16.37 13.46 6.63
N ARG A 82 17.55 13.79 6.10
CA ARG A 82 17.66 14.66 4.91
C ARG A 82 17.26 13.95 3.63
N THR A 83 17.41 12.64 3.59
CA THR A 83 17.18 11.80 2.42
C THR A 83 15.75 11.26 2.38
N THR A 84 15.04 11.30 3.53
CA THR A 84 13.76 10.62 3.70
C THR A 84 12.64 11.60 4.04
N GLY A 85 11.58 11.60 3.23
CA GLY A 85 10.28 12.17 3.55
C GLY A 85 9.41 11.11 4.24
N VAL A 86 8.58 11.53 5.19
CA VAL A 86 7.73 10.61 5.95
C VAL A 86 6.32 11.17 6.04
N VAL A 87 5.35 10.35 5.65
CA VAL A 87 3.92 10.62 5.81
C VAL A 87 3.34 9.49 6.63
N LEU A 88 3.10 9.74 7.91
CA LEU A 88 2.45 8.78 8.80
C LEU A 88 0.93 8.97 8.74
N GLY A 89 0.19 7.87 8.86
CA GLY A 89 -1.27 7.91 8.90
C GLY A 89 -1.81 8.73 10.06
N GLY A 90 -2.93 9.42 9.83
CA GLY A 90 -3.65 10.20 10.82
C GLY A 90 -3.73 11.70 10.50
N ASP A 91 -4.65 12.40 11.20
CA ASP A 91 -4.94 13.84 10.99
C ASP A 91 -4.07 14.78 11.84
N ARG A 92 -3.00 14.26 12.44
CA ARG A 92 -2.16 14.99 13.40
C ARG A 92 -0.93 15.59 12.75
N GLY A 93 -0.43 16.71 13.30
CA GLY A 93 0.83 17.30 12.89
C GLY A 93 0.71 18.66 12.21
N PHE A 94 -0.50 19.14 11.96
CA PHE A 94 -0.71 20.48 11.41
C PHE A 94 -0.99 21.53 12.50
N TYR A 95 -0.61 22.77 12.19
CA TYR A 95 -1.14 23.94 12.86
C TYR A 95 -2.52 24.25 12.26
N ALA A 96 -3.56 23.76 12.87
CA ALA A 96 -4.92 23.71 12.30
C ALA A 96 -5.48 25.10 11.89
N LYS A 97 -5.13 26.16 12.64
CA LYS A 97 -5.56 27.54 12.38
C LYS A 97 -4.74 28.26 11.32
N LEU A 98 -3.61 27.70 10.89
CA LEU A 98 -2.79 28.24 9.82
C LEU A 98 -3.21 27.69 8.46
N GLY A 99 -2.94 28.42 7.38
CA GLY A 99 -3.10 27.96 6.02
C GLY A 99 -2.13 26.83 5.66
N ALA A 100 -2.40 26.15 4.54
CA ALA A 100 -1.50 25.10 4.05
C ALA A 100 -0.11 25.67 3.70
N ARG A 101 -0.04 26.86 3.12
CA ARG A 101 1.20 27.56 2.81
C ARG A 101 2.07 27.78 4.04
N ASP A 102 1.48 28.24 5.14
CA ASP A 102 2.23 28.51 6.38
C ASP A 102 2.66 27.21 7.07
N ASN A 103 1.80 26.20 7.05
CA ASN A 103 2.17 24.85 7.51
C ASN A 103 3.37 24.34 6.70
N LEU A 104 3.29 24.38 5.38
CA LEU A 104 4.35 23.90 4.49
C LEU A 104 5.66 24.67 4.71
N ARG A 105 5.57 26.01 4.87
CA ARG A 105 6.73 26.88 5.20
C ARG A 105 7.38 26.46 6.52
N PHE A 106 6.57 26.21 7.55
CA PHE A 106 7.07 25.78 8.85
C PHE A 106 7.88 24.47 8.71
N PHE A 107 7.32 23.46 8.05
CA PHE A 107 8.00 22.18 7.87
C PHE A 107 9.21 22.26 6.93
N ALA A 108 9.17 23.12 5.91
CA ALA A 108 10.32 23.38 5.04
C ALA A 108 11.50 23.96 5.84
N VAL A 109 11.26 24.94 6.70
CA VAL A 109 12.28 25.52 7.58
C VAL A 109 12.81 24.47 8.57
N LEU A 110 11.93 23.68 9.16
CA LEU A 110 12.29 22.59 10.09
C LEU A 110 13.17 21.53 9.40
N ALA A 111 12.88 21.22 8.14
CA ALA A 111 13.66 20.31 7.30
C ALA A 111 14.99 20.91 6.80
N GLY A 112 15.24 22.20 7.10
CA GLY A 112 16.48 22.89 6.70
C GLY A 112 16.48 23.40 5.27
N VAL A 113 15.31 23.55 4.64
CA VAL A 113 15.17 24.15 3.30
C VAL A 113 15.58 25.63 3.36
N GLY A 114 16.49 26.02 2.46
CA GLY A 114 17.01 27.40 2.40
C GLY A 114 15.92 28.41 2.06
N ARG A 115 16.09 29.67 2.53
CA ARG A 115 15.11 30.73 2.30
C ARG A 115 15.04 31.20 0.84
N ARG A 116 16.13 31.04 0.08
CA ARG A 116 16.18 31.51 -1.32
C ARG A 116 15.25 30.68 -2.18
N GLY A 117 14.27 31.31 -2.83
CA GLY A 117 13.30 30.66 -3.67
C GLY A 117 12.25 29.81 -2.92
N LEU A 118 12.18 29.94 -1.57
CA LEU A 118 11.27 29.13 -0.76
C LEU A 118 9.81 29.34 -1.18
N ASP A 119 9.36 30.58 -1.39
CA ASP A 119 7.95 30.85 -1.74
C ASP A 119 7.56 30.19 -3.07
N ALA A 120 8.40 30.28 -4.09
CA ALA A 120 8.15 29.57 -5.37
C ALA A 120 8.09 28.05 -5.18
N ARG A 121 8.91 27.50 -4.29
CA ARG A 121 8.91 26.07 -3.96
C ARG A 121 7.63 25.66 -3.21
N LEU A 122 7.15 26.52 -2.29
CA LEU A 122 5.88 26.30 -1.60
C LEU A 122 4.71 26.29 -2.58
N ASP A 123 4.70 27.25 -3.52
CA ASP A 123 3.67 27.34 -4.56
C ASP A 123 3.67 26.10 -5.45
N ALA A 124 4.83 25.69 -5.94
CA ALA A 124 4.98 24.49 -6.76
C ALA A 124 4.50 23.23 -6.03
N ALA A 125 4.89 23.06 -4.75
CA ALA A 125 4.48 21.89 -3.97
C ALA A 125 2.96 21.86 -3.70
N LEU A 126 2.32 23.02 -3.50
CA LEU A 126 0.86 23.11 -3.34
C LEU A 126 0.12 22.87 -4.65
N GLU A 127 0.67 23.31 -5.78
CA GLU A 127 0.14 23.03 -7.12
C GLU A 127 0.18 21.53 -7.43
N GLU A 128 1.32 20.90 -7.18
CA GLU A 128 1.56 19.47 -7.43
C GLU A 128 0.55 18.55 -6.70
N VAL A 129 0.14 18.93 -5.49
CA VAL A 129 -0.88 18.21 -4.74
C VAL A 129 -2.31 18.74 -4.93
N GLY A 130 -2.51 19.72 -5.84
CA GLY A 130 -3.81 20.31 -6.15
C GLY A 130 -4.43 21.09 -4.98
N LEU A 131 -3.61 21.82 -4.22
CA LEU A 131 -4.03 22.64 -3.08
C LEU A 131 -3.77 24.15 -3.26
N ALA A 132 -3.27 24.60 -4.42
CA ALA A 132 -2.96 26.02 -4.69
C ALA A 132 -4.16 26.93 -4.42
N GLY A 133 -5.36 26.57 -4.90
CA GLY A 133 -6.58 27.35 -4.69
C GLY A 133 -7.11 27.40 -3.24
N ALA A 134 -6.50 26.63 -2.34
CA ALA A 134 -6.86 26.58 -0.92
C ALA A 134 -5.69 26.97 0.01
N ALA A 135 -4.55 27.40 -0.55
CA ALA A 135 -3.28 27.59 0.14
C ALA A 135 -3.36 28.41 1.44
N ASP A 136 -4.18 29.46 1.45
CA ASP A 136 -4.29 30.40 2.58
C ASP A 136 -5.49 30.08 3.49
N ARG A 137 -6.30 29.08 3.16
CA ARG A 137 -7.39 28.63 4.03
C ARG A 137 -6.84 27.85 5.22
N ALA A 138 -7.42 28.07 6.40
CA ALA A 138 -7.06 27.33 7.62
C ALA A 138 -7.25 25.80 7.41
N VAL A 139 -6.23 25.02 7.78
CA VAL A 139 -6.21 23.55 7.58
C VAL A 139 -7.35 22.85 8.35
N GLU A 140 -7.86 23.43 9.43
CA GLU A 140 -9.04 22.88 10.13
C GLU A 140 -10.29 22.79 9.23
N THR A 141 -10.37 23.64 8.17
CA THR A 141 -11.48 23.62 7.19
C THR A 141 -11.27 22.61 6.05
N TYR A 142 -10.14 21.90 6.01
CA TYR A 142 -9.82 20.97 4.94
C TYR A 142 -10.58 19.63 5.11
N SER A 143 -10.97 19.04 3.97
CA SER A 143 -11.38 17.64 3.96
C SER A 143 -10.22 16.73 4.39
N LYS A 144 -10.53 15.51 4.76
CA LYS A 144 -9.48 14.52 5.09
C LYS A 144 -8.52 14.31 3.92
N GLY A 145 -9.04 14.21 2.68
CA GLY A 145 -8.23 14.08 1.47
C GLY A 145 -7.32 15.29 1.24
N MET A 146 -7.80 16.52 1.47
CA MET A 146 -6.96 17.72 1.39
C MET A 146 -5.84 17.69 2.42
N ARG A 147 -6.12 17.30 3.67
CA ARG A 147 -5.09 17.14 4.70
C ARG A 147 -4.05 16.09 4.32
N GLN A 148 -4.49 14.96 3.76
CA GLN A 148 -3.57 13.90 3.36
C GLN A 148 -2.65 14.33 2.20
N ARG A 149 -3.19 15.08 1.22
CA ARG A 149 -2.38 15.65 0.14
C ARG A 149 -1.39 16.72 0.67
N LEU A 150 -1.78 17.51 1.66
CA LEU A 150 -0.86 18.42 2.33
C LEU A 150 0.27 17.67 3.07
N HIS A 151 -0.01 16.52 3.70
CA HIS A 151 1.04 15.68 4.29
C HIS A 151 2.05 15.20 3.25
N ILE A 152 1.59 14.82 2.04
CA ILE A 152 2.50 14.45 0.94
C ILE A 152 3.37 15.66 0.55
N ALA A 153 2.78 16.86 0.37
CA ALA A 153 3.54 18.06 0.06
C ALA A 153 4.61 18.34 1.12
N ILE A 154 4.27 18.19 2.41
CA ILE A 154 5.23 18.35 3.52
C ILE A 154 6.33 17.28 3.45
N GLY A 155 5.98 16.03 3.18
CA GLY A 155 6.95 14.94 3.04
C GLY A 155 7.91 15.17 1.89
N MET A 156 7.47 15.86 0.83
CA MET A 156 8.24 16.14 -0.40
C MET A 156 8.99 17.47 -0.39
N ILE A 157 8.67 18.43 0.50
CA ILE A 157 9.19 19.81 0.43
C ILE A 157 10.71 19.91 0.50
N ALA A 158 11.37 18.95 1.15
CA ALA A 158 12.83 18.88 1.24
C ALA A 158 13.48 18.11 0.08
N GLU A 159 12.72 17.73 -0.96
CA GLU A 159 13.17 16.91 -2.10
C GLU A 159 13.87 15.61 -1.64
N PRO A 160 13.17 14.77 -0.86
CA PRO A 160 13.75 13.54 -0.37
C PRO A 160 14.00 12.57 -1.53
N ARG A 161 14.95 11.66 -1.36
CA ARG A 161 15.19 10.56 -2.29
C ARG A 161 14.34 9.33 -1.98
N VAL A 162 13.83 9.23 -0.75
CA VAL A 162 12.92 8.18 -0.29
C VAL A 162 11.69 8.82 0.34
N LEU A 163 10.51 8.34 0.01
CA LEU A 163 9.26 8.70 0.67
C LEU A 163 8.64 7.47 1.33
N LEU A 164 8.42 7.55 2.63
CA LEU A 164 7.73 6.53 3.42
C LEU A 164 6.28 6.96 3.62
N LEU A 165 5.33 6.19 3.09
CA LEU A 165 3.89 6.45 3.18
C LEU A 165 3.24 5.36 4.03
N ASP A 166 2.70 5.72 5.20
CA ASP A 166 2.02 4.77 6.08
C ASP A 166 0.50 4.95 5.96
N GLU A 167 -0.15 4.03 5.22
CA GLU A 167 -1.58 3.96 4.99
C GLU A 167 -2.24 5.27 4.49
N PRO A 168 -1.76 5.87 3.39
CA PRO A 168 -2.13 7.23 3.01
C PRO A 168 -3.59 7.40 2.58
N THR A 169 -4.27 6.32 2.14
CA THR A 169 -5.66 6.37 1.64
C THR A 169 -6.73 6.02 2.68
N VAL A 170 -6.30 5.66 3.89
CA VAL A 170 -7.21 5.19 4.96
C VAL A 170 -8.27 6.23 5.32
N GLY A 171 -9.53 5.80 5.19
CA GLY A 171 -10.71 6.62 5.54
C GLY A 171 -10.94 7.79 4.62
N LEU A 172 -10.40 7.76 3.40
CA LEU A 172 -10.79 8.64 2.30
C LEU A 172 -11.98 8.03 1.56
N ASP A 173 -12.83 8.89 1.00
CA ASP A 173 -13.81 8.45 0.03
C ASP A 173 -13.13 8.01 -1.28
N PRO A 174 -13.81 7.26 -2.16
CA PRO A 174 -13.21 6.72 -3.38
C PRO A 174 -12.62 7.79 -4.32
N VAL A 175 -13.24 8.97 -4.39
CA VAL A 175 -12.78 10.07 -5.27
C VAL A 175 -11.49 10.69 -4.75
N GLU A 176 -11.43 10.97 -3.44
CA GLU A 176 -10.22 11.53 -2.81
C GLU A 176 -9.09 10.49 -2.77
N ALA A 177 -9.39 9.21 -2.56
CA ALA A 177 -8.41 8.13 -2.64
C ALA A 177 -7.79 8.04 -4.05
N GLU A 178 -8.60 8.17 -5.11
CA GLU A 178 -8.09 8.16 -6.49
C GLU A 178 -7.22 9.39 -6.79
N ARG A 179 -7.61 10.57 -6.33
CA ARG A 179 -6.78 11.78 -6.45
C ARG A 179 -5.44 11.62 -5.75
N LEU A 180 -5.45 11.04 -4.55
CA LEU A 180 -4.21 10.78 -3.80
C LEU A 180 -3.32 9.77 -4.52
N ARG A 181 -3.89 8.70 -5.07
CA ARG A 181 -3.14 7.75 -5.91
C ARG A 181 -2.50 8.45 -7.11
N GLY A 182 -3.23 9.33 -7.80
CA GLY A 182 -2.67 10.14 -8.87
C GLY A 182 -1.45 10.96 -8.42
N THR A 183 -1.54 11.61 -7.25
CA THR A 183 -0.42 12.35 -6.67
C THR A 183 0.79 11.45 -6.38
N VAL A 184 0.57 10.27 -5.78
CA VAL A 184 1.67 9.32 -5.50
C VAL A 184 2.24 8.71 -6.79
N ALA A 185 1.39 8.42 -7.78
CA ALA A 185 1.84 7.87 -9.06
C ALA A 185 2.77 8.85 -9.81
N ALA A 186 2.50 10.16 -9.74
CA ALA A 186 3.33 11.20 -10.34
C ALA A 186 4.76 11.23 -9.76
N LEU A 187 4.95 10.76 -8.53
CA LEU A 187 6.29 10.67 -7.91
C LEU A 187 7.21 9.68 -8.64
N ARG A 188 6.65 8.72 -9.39
CA ARG A 188 7.45 7.77 -10.19
C ARG A 188 8.37 8.47 -11.18
N ASP A 189 7.87 9.54 -11.82
CA ASP A 189 8.61 10.29 -12.83
C ASP A 189 9.68 11.21 -12.23
N THR A 190 9.61 11.46 -10.92
CA THR A 190 10.60 12.25 -10.18
C THR A 190 11.83 11.46 -9.75
N GLY A 191 11.81 10.13 -9.89
CA GLY A 191 12.88 9.23 -9.46
C GLY A 191 12.98 9.02 -7.94
N VAL A 192 11.98 9.47 -7.18
CA VAL A 192 11.87 9.22 -5.73
C VAL A 192 11.48 7.76 -5.49
N SER A 193 12.21 7.09 -4.60
CA SER A 193 11.85 5.74 -4.16
C SER A 193 10.73 5.81 -3.13
N VAL A 194 9.70 4.97 -3.24
CA VAL A 194 8.54 5.01 -2.33
C VAL A 194 8.35 3.65 -1.67
N LEU A 195 8.26 3.64 -0.35
CA LEU A 195 7.75 2.51 0.42
C LEU A 195 6.36 2.87 0.94
N LEU A 196 5.34 2.24 0.37
CA LEU A 196 3.93 2.48 0.66
C LEU A 196 3.37 1.34 1.50
N THR A 197 2.95 1.60 2.74
CA THR A 197 2.12 0.62 3.45
C THR A 197 0.65 0.83 3.09
N SER A 198 -0.07 -0.25 2.87
CA SER A 198 -1.53 -0.23 2.73
C SER A 198 -2.12 -1.56 3.19
N HIS A 199 -3.34 -1.53 3.68
CA HIS A 199 -4.20 -2.70 3.79
C HIS A 199 -5.24 -2.74 2.65
N HIS A 200 -5.32 -1.69 1.84
CA HIS A 200 -6.09 -1.65 0.60
C HIS A 200 -5.23 -2.15 -0.56
N LEU A 201 -5.54 -3.31 -1.06
CA LEU A 201 -4.80 -3.95 -2.15
C LEU A 201 -4.82 -3.14 -3.44
N LEU A 202 -5.91 -2.38 -3.68
CA LEU A 202 -6.04 -1.48 -4.82
C LEU A 202 -4.92 -0.41 -4.86
N ASP A 203 -4.46 0.07 -3.69
CA ASP A 203 -3.35 1.04 -3.66
C ASP A 203 -2.05 0.40 -4.14
N ILE A 204 -1.80 -0.85 -3.71
CA ILE A 204 -0.61 -1.61 -4.13
C ILE A 204 -0.67 -1.90 -5.63
N GLU A 205 -1.81 -2.38 -6.11
CA GLU A 205 -2.03 -2.72 -7.52
C GLU A 205 -1.84 -1.53 -8.46
N ARG A 206 -2.31 -0.34 -8.03
CA ARG A 206 -2.24 0.89 -8.83
C ARG A 206 -0.88 1.58 -8.78
N LEU A 207 -0.19 1.49 -7.65
CA LEU A 207 0.99 2.31 -7.37
C LEU A 207 2.30 1.52 -7.40
N ALA A 208 2.31 0.28 -6.91
CA ALA A 208 3.54 -0.47 -6.72
C ALA A 208 3.87 -1.38 -7.91
N GLY A 209 5.16 -1.50 -8.24
CA GLY A 209 5.65 -2.52 -9.18
C GLY A 209 5.95 -3.85 -8.50
N ARG A 210 6.21 -3.80 -7.17
CA ARG A 210 6.57 -4.95 -6.34
C ARG A 210 5.89 -4.85 -4.98
N VAL A 211 5.58 -6.01 -4.40
CA VAL A 211 4.93 -6.13 -3.10
C VAL A 211 5.79 -6.95 -2.14
N ILE A 212 5.94 -6.44 -0.93
CA ILE A 212 6.53 -7.12 0.22
C ILE A 212 5.38 -7.45 1.16
N ILE A 213 5.25 -8.70 1.57
CA ILE A 213 4.19 -9.15 2.48
C ILE A 213 4.80 -9.47 3.84
N LEU A 214 4.30 -8.79 4.87
CA LEU A 214 4.59 -9.12 6.27
C LEU A 214 3.44 -9.93 6.87
N ALA A 215 3.80 -11.03 7.54
CA ALA A 215 2.88 -11.82 8.34
C ALA A 215 3.52 -12.12 9.70
N ASP A 216 2.81 -11.81 10.78
CA ASP A 216 3.27 -12.07 12.17
C ASP A 216 4.71 -11.56 12.44
N GLY A 217 5.03 -10.39 11.90
CA GLY A 217 6.33 -9.75 12.05
C GLY A 217 7.46 -10.34 11.22
N THR A 218 7.18 -11.26 10.30
CA THR A 218 8.16 -11.89 9.41
C THR A 218 7.87 -11.56 7.94
N LEU A 219 8.89 -11.65 7.09
CA LEU A 219 8.73 -11.52 5.65
C LEU A 219 8.14 -12.83 5.10
N ALA A 220 6.91 -12.75 4.58
CA ALA A 220 6.22 -13.89 3.99
C ALA A 220 6.44 -13.99 2.47
N ALA A 221 6.53 -12.85 1.78
CA ALA A 221 6.81 -12.81 0.35
C ALA A 221 7.46 -11.47 -0.05
N ASP A 222 8.22 -11.48 -1.16
CA ASP A 222 8.81 -10.32 -1.81
C ASP A 222 8.86 -10.62 -3.32
N LEU A 223 7.93 -10.04 -4.10
CA LEU A 223 7.75 -10.39 -5.51
C LEU A 223 7.06 -9.27 -6.31
N PRO A 224 7.22 -9.26 -7.65
CA PRO A 224 6.46 -8.37 -8.52
C PRO A 224 4.95 -8.51 -8.33
N VAL A 225 4.21 -7.41 -8.45
CA VAL A 225 2.75 -7.39 -8.25
C VAL A 225 2.03 -8.31 -9.24
N ASP A 226 2.48 -8.36 -10.49
CA ASP A 226 1.91 -9.26 -11.50
C ASP A 226 2.18 -10.76 -11.21
N GLU A 227 3.31 -11.07 -10.59
CA GLU A 227 3.62 -12.43 -10.17
C GLU A 227 2.80 -12.85 -8.95
N PHE A 228 2.55 -11.90 -8.02
CA PHE A 228 1.67 -12.16 -6.89
C PHE A 228 0.26 -12.57 -7.35
N ALA A 229 -0.30 -11.86 -8.34
CA ALA A 229 -1.58 -12.21 -8.95
C ALA A 229 -1.54 -13.62 -9.60
N ARG A 230 -0.44 -13.96 -10.30
CA ARG A 230 -0.25 -15.30 -10.91
C ARG A 230 -0.07 -16.44 -9.90
N GLN A 231 0.57 -16.18 -8.76
CA GLN A 231 0.77 -17.22 -7.72
C GLN A 231 -0.53 -17.70 -7.08
N ALA A 232 -1.61 -16.91 -7.16
CA ALA A 232 -2.94 -17.38 -6.80
C ALA A 232 -3.46 -18.46 -7.75
N GLY A 233 -2.81 -18.61 -8.90
CA GLY A 233 -3.17 -19.59 -9.91
C GLY A 233 -4.41 -19.24 -10.71
N TYR A 234 -4.90 -18.00 -10.64
CA TYR A 234 -6.03 -17.52 -11.42
C TYR A 234 -5.57 -16.53 -12.47
N THR A 235 -6.15 -16.62 -13.68
CA THR A 235 -5.82 -15.73 -14.81
C THR A 235 -6.92 -14.73 -15.13
N ALA A 236 -8.16 -14.99 -14.69
CA ALA A 236 -9.30 -14.08 -14.89
C ALA A 236 -10.30 -14.15 -13.73
N THR A 237 -10.96 -13.03 -13.49
CA THR A 237 -12.17 -12.94 -12.66
C THR A 237 -13.37 -12.72 -13.59
N VAL A 238 -14.35 -13.62 -13.51
CA VAL A 238 -15.63 -13.51 -14.23
C VAL A 238 -16.68 -13.00 -13.28
N ILE A 239 -17.29 -11.86 -13.62
CA ILE A 239 -18.37 -11.24 -12.89
C ILE A 239 -19.66 -11.46 -13.68
N VAL A 240 -20.59 -12.20 -13.12
CA VAL A 240 -21.89 -12.45 -13.73
C VAL A 240 -22.96 -11.75 -12.90
N ARG A 241 -23.81 -10.97 -13.55
CA ARG A 241 -25.00 -10.38 -12.95
C ARG A 241 -26.23 -11.01 -13.53
N GLY A 242 -27.22 -11.27 -12.69
CA GLY A 242 -28.49 -11.85 -13.12
C GLY A 242 -29.63 -11.48 -12.21
N THR A 243 -30.83 -11.97 -12.56
CA THR A 243 -32.07 -11.78 -11.80
C THR A 243 -32.70 -13.12 -11.43
N GLY A 244 -33.59 -13.10 -10.45
CA GLY A 244 -34.22 -14.32 -9.92
C GLY A 244 -33.37 -15.01 -8.88
N ALA A 245 -33.44 -16.34 -8.78
CA ALA A 245 -32.64 -17.12 -7.86
C ALA A 245 -31.17 -17.15 -8.33
N PRO A 246 -30.20 -16.87 -7.43
CA PRO A 246 -28.79 -17.00 -7.79
C PRO A 246 -28.42 -18.45 -8.08
N PRO A 247 -27.36 -18.71 -8.90
CA PRO A 247 -26.87 -20.06 -9.14
C PRO A 247 -26.30 -20.68 -7.85
N ASP A 248 -26.35 -22.01 -7.77
CA ASP A 248 -25.69 -22.72 -6.67
C ASP A 248 -24.16 -22.57 -6.78
N ALA A 249 -23.63 -21.71 -5.94
CA ALA A 249 -22.20 -21.41 -5.91
C ALA A 249 -21.33 -22.67 -5.61
N ALA A 250 -21.85 -23.60 -4.80
CA ALA A 250 -21.12 -24.83 -4.47
C ALA A 250 -21.00 -25.78 -5.68
N ALA A 251 -22.01 -25.81 -6.55
CA ALA A 251 -22.02 -26.61 -7.77
C ALA A 251 -21.07 -26.04 -8.86
N LEU A 252 -20.68 -24.76 -8.77
CA LEU A 252 -19.80 -24.10 -9.72
C LEU A 252 -18.32 -24.27 -9.37
N ALA A 253 -17.98 -24.60 -8.15
CA ALA A 253 -16.60 -24.81 -7.71
C ALA A 253 -16.00 -26.05 -8.35
N SER A 254 -14.83 -25.90 -8.98
CA SER A 254 -14.08 -26.99 -9.61
C SER A 254 -12.59 -26.79 -9.38
N SER A 255 -11.74 -27.69 -9.92
CA SER A 255 -10.27 -27.52 -9.90
C SER A 255 -9.82 -26.20 -10.55
N ASP A 256 -10.57 -25.71 -11.54
CA ASP A 256 -10.22 -24.58 -12.39
C ASP A 256 -11.02 -23.32 -12.08
N ILE A 257 -12.10 -23.44 -11.29
CA ILE A 257 -12.98 -22.34 -10.93
C ILE A 257 -13.14 -22.28 -9.41
N ALA A 258 -12.76 -21.16 -8.81
CA ALA A 258 -13.11 -20.85 -7.42
C ALA A 258 -14.22 -19.79 -7.37
N VAL A 259 -15.15 -19.96 -6.44
CA VAL A 259 -16.22 -19.00 -6.20
C VAL A 259 -15.75 -17.94 -5.24
N GLY A 260 -15.65 -16.69 -5.70
CA GLY A 260 -15.27 -15.52 -4.91
C GLY A 260 -16.40 -14.95 -4.04
N GLY A 261 -17.65 -15.24 -4.40
CA GLY A 261 -18.83 -14.84 -3.64
C GLY A 261 -20.06 -14.63 -4.51
N VAL A 262 -21.23 -14.61 -3.85
CA VAL A 262 -22.52 -14.24 -4.44
C VAL A 262 -23.13 -13.12 -3.58
N ASP A 263 -23.31 -11.96 -4.19
CA ASP A 263 -23.95 -10.81 -3.56
C ASP A 263 -25.38 -10.66 -4.13
N THR A 264 -26.37 -10.40 -3.27
CA THR A 264 -27.74 -10.12 -3.70
C THR A 264 -28.15 -8.72 -3.24
N ALA A 265 -28.58 -7.87 -4.17
CA ALA A 265 -29.11 -6.55 -3.91
C ALA A 265 -30.19 -6.17 -4.94
N ASP A 266 -31.25 -5.52 -4.51
CA ASP A 266 -32.31 -4.97 -5.36
C ASP A 266 -32.94 -5.98 -6.34
N GLY A 267 -33.11 -7.22 -5.91
CA GLY A 267 -33.71 -8.29 -6.74
C GLY A 267 -32.76 -8.82 -7.84
N ALA A 268 -31.53 -8.39 -7.87
CA ALA A 268 -30.46 -8.91 -8.72
C ALA A 268 -29.38 -9.59 -7.89
N TRP A 269 -28.69 -10.54 -8.50
CA TRP A 269 -27.51 -11.16 -7.89
C TRP A 269 -26.26 -10.86 -8.73
N THR A 270 -25.12 -10.88 -8.05
CA THR A 270 -23.78 -10.76 -8.67
C THR A 270 -22.92 -11.90 -8.17
N LEU A 271 -22.47 -12.75 -9.09
CA LEU A 271 -21.57 -13.87 -8.83
C LEU A 271 -20.16 -13.51 -9.31
N ARG A 272 -19.14 -13.77 -8.47
CA ARG A 272 -17.73 -13.67 -8.84
C ARG A 272 -17.10 -15.05 -8.90
N LEU A 273 -16.46 -15.34 -10.02
CA LEU A 273 -15.72 -16.58 -10.27
C LEU A 273 -14.27 -16.25 -10.59
N HIS A 274 -13.32 -16.93 -9.97
CA HIS A 274 -11.90 -16.83 -10.30
C HIS A 274 -11.51 -18.07 -11.09
N VAL A 275 -11.03 -17.87 -12.31
CA VAL A 275 -10.72 -18.94 -13.27
C VAL A 275 -9.20 -19.07 -13.38
N ARG A 276 -8.68 -20.31 -13.24
CA ARG A 276 -7.23 -20.57 -13.25
C ARG A 276 -6.61 -20.42 -14.62
N ASP A 277 -7.25 -20.95 -15.63
CA ASP A 277 -6.78 -20.89 -17.02
C ASP A 277 -7.93 -20.43 -17.90
N TRP A 278 -8.02 -19.11 -18.07
CA TRP A 278 -9.07 -18.52 -18.90
C TRP A 278 -8.76 -18.78 -20.38
N ASN A 279 -9.57 -19.62 -21.01
CA ASN A 279 -9.45 -19.97 -22.44
C ASN A 279 -10.85 -20.18 -23.05
N VAL A 280 -10.89 -20.56 -24.35
CA VAL A 280 -12.16 -20.79 -25.06
C VAL A 280 -13.02 -21.86 -24.38
N GLY A 281 -12.42 -22.89 -23.78
CA GLY A 281 -13.16 -23.94 -23.04
C GLY A 281 -13.89 -23.43 -21.80
N SER A 282 -13.41 -22.32 -21.22
CA SER A 282 -14.03 -21.69 -20.05
C SER A 282 -15.45 -21.18 -20.31
N PHE A 283 -15.75 -20.78 -21.55
CA PHE A 283 -17.12 -20.40 -21.94
C PHE A 283 -18.10 -21.56 -21.84
N GLY A 284 -17.70 -22.78 -22.23
CA GLY A 284 -18.54 -23.97 -22.09
C GLY A 284 -18.82 -24.37 -20.64
N LEU A 285 -17.89 -24.09 -19.73
CA LEU A 285 -18.10 -24.25 -18.29
C LEU A 285 -19.10 -23.24 -17.77
N LEU A 286 -19.00 -21.97 -18.16
CA LEU A 286 -19.94 -20.93 -17.79
C LEU A 286 -21.35 -21.20 -18.35
N GLU A 287 -21.46 -21.61 -19.60
CA GLU A 287 -22.73 -21.99 -20.22
C GLU A 287 -23.48 -23.02 -19.40
N LYS A 288 -22.81 -24.13 -19.05
CA LYS A 288 -23.39 -25.17 -18.20
C LYS A 288 -23.77 -24.66 -16.81
N ALA A 289 -22.92 -23.87 -16.23
CA ALA A 289 -23.09 -23.31 -14.89
C ALA A 289 -24.25 -22.32 -14.80
N LEU A 290 -24.55 -21.62 -15.87
CA LEU A 290 -25.54 -20.54 -15.94
C LEU A 290 -26.81 -20.93 -16.72
N ALA A 291 -26.92 -22.19 -17.17
CA ALA A 291 -28.00 -22.66 -18.06
C ALA A 291 -29.43 -22.46 -17.48
N HIS A 292 -29.57 -22.34 -16.15
CA HIS A 292 -30.87 -22.25 -15.48
C HIS A 292 -31.12 -20.91 -14.80
N VAL A 293 -30.29 -19.89 -15.07
CA VAL A 293 -30.42 -18.56 -14.47
C VAL A 293 -30.56 -17.48 -15.52
N SER A 294 -31.27 -16.40 -15.15
CA SER A 294 -31.40 -15.22 -16.04
C SER A 294 -30.19 -14.31 -15.88
N VAL A 295 -29.30 -14.33 -16.87
CA VAL A 295 -28.09 -13.51 -16.91
C VAL A 295 -28.39 -12.15 -17.56
N LEU A 296 -27.98 -11.06 -16.94
CA LEU A 296 -28.07 -9.69 -17.44
C LEU A 296 -26.78 -9.20 -18.06
N ASP A 297 -25.64 -9.55 -17.45
CA ASP A 297 -24.32 -9.05 -17.84
C ASP A 297 -23.24 -10.05 -17.43
N VAL A 298 -22.21 -10.18 -18.28
CA VAL A 298 -20.99 -10.97 -17.99
C VAL A 298 -19.80 -10.11 -18.30
N ARG A 299 -18.93 -9.90 -17.32
CA ARG A 299 -17.65 -9.20 -17.46
C ARG A 299 -16.50 -10.11 -17.14
N ILE A 300 -15.45 -10.00 -17.92
CA ILE A 300 -14.20 -10.69 -17.67
C ILE A 300 -13.18 -9.61 -17.34
N GLU A 301 -12.64 -9.67 -16.15
CA GLU A 301 -11.64 -8.73 -15.65
C GLU A 301 -10.34 -9.47 -15.33
N PRO A 302 -9.18 -8.80 -15.40
CA PRO A 302 -7.97 -9.35 -14.80
C PRO A 302 -8.21 -9.67 -13.33
N VAL A 303 -7.54 -10.70 -12.82
CA VAL A 303 -7.60 -11.06 -11.40
C VAL A 303 -7.07 -9.90 -10.58
N ARG A 304 -7.85 -9.43 -9.62
CA ARG A 304 -7.44 -8.37 -8.68
C ARG A 304 -6.68 -8.96 -7.52
N LEU A 305 -5.74 -8.18 -6.97
CA LEU A 305 -5.00 -8.59 -5.77
C LEU A 305 -5.93 -8.94 -4.60
N GLU A 306 -7.08 -8.23 -4.47
CA GLU A 306 -8.08 -8.49 -3.42
C GLU A 306 -8.66 -9.90 -3.50
N ASP A 307 -8.88 -10.38 -4.72
CA ASP A 307 -9.47 -11.70 -4.98
C ASP A 307 -8.51 -12.84 -4.60
N VAL A 308 -7.23 -12.58 -4.61
CA VAL A 308 -6.16 -13.58 -4.41
C VAL A 308 -5.45 -13.45 -3.06
N TYR A 309 -5.48 -12.28 -2.44
CA TYR A 309 -4.75 -12.01 -1.21
C TYR A 309 -5.11 -12.98 -0.08
N SER A 310 -6.39 -13.25 0.14
CA SER A 310 -6.84 -14.17 1.18
C SER A 310 -6.32 -15.60 0.96
N HIS A 311 -6.27 -16.05 -0.28
CA HIS A 311 -5.75 -17.38 -0.65
C HIS A 311 -4.22 -17.43 -0.53
N VAL A 312 -3.51 -16.42 -1.02
CA VAL A 312 -2.04 -16.36 -0.96
C VAL A 312 -1.57 -16.14 0.48
N ALA A 313 -2.20 -15.24 1.22
CA ALA A 313 -1.86 -14.99 2.62
C ALA A 313 -2.09 -16.24 3.49
N ALA A 314 -3.18 -16.98 3.28
CA ALA A 314 -3.45 -18.23 3.98
C ALA A 314 -2.40 -19.30 3.67
N ARG A 315 -1.97 -19.44 2.40
CA ARG A 315 -0.91 -20.40 1.99
C ARG A 315 0.45 -20.00 2.56
N LEU A 316 0.81 -18.74 2.52
CA LEU A 316 2.08 -18.22 3.06
C LEU A 316 2.13 -18.38 4.58
N ALA A 317 1.03 -18.10 5.30
CA ALA A 317 0.93 -18.32 6.74
C ALA A 317 1.01 -19.81 7.11
N ALA A 318 0.51 -20.72 6.27
CA ALA A 318 0.63 -22.15 6.47
C ALA A 318 2.06 -22.66 6.19
N GLY A 319 2.74 -22.13 5.17
CA GLY A 319 4.12 -22.49 4.80
C GLY A 319 5.15 -22.03 5.84
N SER A 320 4.97 -20.87 6.47
CA SER A 320 5.88 -20.36 7.51
C SER A 320 5.82 -21.16 8.83
N ARG A 321 4.71 -21.88 9.10
CA ARG A 321 4.58 -22.74 10.28
C ARG A 321 5.32 -24.09 10.13
N VAL A 322 5.59 -24.55 8.90
CA VAL A 322 6.28 -25.82 8.63
C VAL A 322 7.82 -25.66 8.66
N GLY A 323 8.33 -24.44 8.43
CA GLY A 323 9.77 -24.16 8.45
C GLY A 323 10.39 -23.89 9.85
N GLY A 324 9.57 -23.76 10.89
CA GLY A 324 10.01 -23.45 12.26
C GLY A 324 10.22 -24.64 13.20
N ALA A 325 10.09 -25.87 12.71
CA ALA A 325 10.30 -27.08 13.49
C ALA A 325 11.49 -27.89 12.91
N ARG A 326 12.68 -27.32 12.97
CA ARG A 326 13.96 -28.06 12.88
C ARG A 326 15.02 -27.36 13.70
#